data_e796cd4f5847c85d06bd408f0c103060
#
_entry.id   e796cd4f5847c85d06bd408f0c103060
#
_cell.length_a   1.000
_cell.length_b   1.000
_cell.length_c   1.000
_cell.angle_alpha   90.00
_cell.angle_beta   90.00
_cell.angle_gamma   90.00
#
_symmetry.space_group_name_H-M   'P 1'
#
loop_
_entity.id
_entity.type
_entity.pdbx_description
1 polymer ?
#
loop_
_entity_poly.entity_id
_entity_poly.type
_entity_poly.pdbx_seq_one_letter_code
_entity_poly.pdbx_strand_id
1 'polypeptide(L)'
;MILRSIGSVVAGVLFIIMVTTLVDIVLHATKVFPPIDRPIDDRLALLATSYRIVISIGGAWLTAKLAPARPMKHALILGVVGVALGIVGIVATWNLRLGPRWYPVALAVLAIPQCWIGGRIHAWRGTREGRLARA
;
A
#
# COMPACT_ATOMS: atom_id res chain seq x y z
N MET A 1 -16.19 4.12 -18.78
CA MET A 1 -16.08 4.34 -17.34
C MET A 1 -15.51 3.14 -16.57
N ILE A 2 -16.00 1.96 -16.82
CA ILE A 2 -15.54 0.74 -16.10
C ILE A 2 -14.03 0.50 -16.28
N LEU A 3 -13.51 0.59 -17.50
CA LEU A 3 -12.07 0.42 -17.77
C LEU A 3 -11.20 1.44 -17.02
N ARG A 4 -11.64 2.70 -16.93
CA ARG A 4 -10.92 3.73 -16.17
C ARG A 4 -10.98 3.47 -14.65
N SER A 5 -12.09 2.95 -14.15
CA SER A 5 -12.23 2.55 -12.75
C SER A 5 -11.30 1.41 -12.39
N ILE A 6 -11.28 0.36 -13.20
CA ILE A 6 -10.35 -0.77 -13.03
C ILE A 6 -8.91 -0.29 -13.18
N GLY A 7 -8.61 0.50 -14.22
CA GLY A 7 -7.29 1.05 -14.46
C GLY A 7 -6.74 1.87 -13.30
N SER A 8 -7.57 2.66 -12.62
CA SER A 8 -7.12 3.44 -11.45
C SER A 8 -6.70 2.56 -10.28
N VAL A 9 -7.45 1.49 -10.00
CA VAL A 9 -7.10 0.53 -8.94
C VAL A 9 -5.86 -0.28 -9.31
N VAL A 10 -5.80 -0.77 -10.56
CA VAL A 10 -4.62 -1.50 -11.06
C VAL A 10 -3.37 -0.63 -11.00
N ALA A 11 -3.46 0.64 -11.38
CA ALA A 11 -2.33 1.57 -11.28
C ALA A 11 -1.85 1.74 -9.84
N GLY A 12 -2.75 1.82 -8.88
CA GLY A 12 -2.40 1.87 -7.45
C GLY A 12 -1.73 0.59 -6.97
N VAL A 13 -2.25 -0.58 -7.34
CA VAL A 13 -1.64 -1.89 -7.02
C VAL A 13 -0.23 -1.97 -7.61
N LEU A 14 -0.07 -1.67 -8.90
CA LEU A 14 1.23 -1.70 -9.57
C LEU A 14 2.22 -0.73 -8.94
N PHE A 15 1.79 0.50 -8.61
CA PHE A 15 2.62 1.47 -7.92
C PHE A 15 3.13 0.92 -6.58
N ILE A 16 2.24 0.36 -5.76
CA ILE A 16 2.61 -0.21 -4.45
C ILE A 16 3.61 -1.36 -4.64
N ILE A 17 3.34 -2.29 -5.56
CA ILE A 17 4.21 -3.44 -5.82
C ILE A 17 5.58 -2.97 -6.30
N MET A 18 5.63 -2.09 -7.32
CA MET A 18 6.89 -1.63 -7.90
C MET A 18 7.75 -0.87 -6.89
N VAL A 19 7.16 0.09 -6.18
CA VAL A 19 7.92 0.92 -5.22
C VAL A 19 8.36 0.08 -4.02
N THR A 20 7.49 -0.81 -3.51
CA THR A 20 7.86 -1.72 -2.42
C THR A 20 8.98 -2.66 -2.83
N THR A 21 8.90 -3.27 -4.01
CA THR A 21 9.94 -4.17 -4.52
C THR A 21 11.27 -3.42 -4.70
N LEU A 22 11.23 -2.19 -5.21
CA LEU A 22 12.42 -1.37 -5.35
C LEU A 22 13.09 -1.08 -4.01
N VAL A 23 12.31 -0.69 -2.99
CA VAL A 23 12.81 -0.46 -1.64
C VAL A 23 13.38 -1.75 -1.05
N ASP A 24 12.67 -2.88 -1.21
CA ASP A 24 13.14 -4.19 -0.73
C ASP A 24 14.49 -4.58 -1.38
N ILE A 25 14.66 -4.37 -2.69
CA ILE A 25 15.91 -4.62 -3.40
C ILE A 25 17.05 -3.77 -2.81
N VAL A 26 16.81 -2.48 -2.61
CA VAL A 26 17.81 -1.57 -2.03
C VAL A 26 18.20 -2.00 -0.63
N LEU A 27 17.23 -2.39 0.22
CA LEU A 27 17.50 -2.81 1.59
C LEU A 27 18.26 -4.15 1.66
N HIS A 28 18.02 -5.06 0.73
CA HIS A 28 18.82 -6.30 0.60
C HIS A 28 20.23 -6.01 0.05
N ALA A 29 20.35 -5.15 -0.97
CA ALA A 29 21.64 -4.79 -1.56
C ALA A 29 22.54 -4.05 -0.57
N THR A 30 21.97 -3.23 0.30
CA THR A 30 22.69 -2.51 1.37
C THR A 30 22.90 -3.36 2.62
N LYS A 31 22.50 -4.62 2.61
CA LYS A 31 22.60 -5.58 3.73
C LYS A 31 21.88 -5.12 5.01
N VAL A 32 20.90 -4.22 4.89
CA VAL A 32 19.98 -3.87 5.99
C VAL A 32 19.05 -5.03 6.26
N PHE A 33 18.53 -5.66 5.20
CA PHE A 33 17.82 -6.93 5.31
C PHE A 33 18.74 -8.11 5.12
N PRO A 34 18.51 -9.22 5.89
CA PRO A 34 19.26 -10.45 5.71
C PRO A 34 18.94 -11.10 4.35
N PRO A 35 19.72 -12.07 3.88
CA PRO A 35 19.39 -12.88 2.72
C PRO A 35 17.97 -13.46 2.80
N ILE A 36 17.33 -13.66 1.64
CA ILE A 36 15.91 -14.06 1.52
C ILE A 36 15.61 -15.40 2.22
N ASP A 37 16.59 -16.24 2.41
CA ASP A 37 16.52 -17.53 3.09
C ASP A 37 16.55 -17.41 4.64
N ARG A 38 16.79 -16.23 5.18
CA ARG A 38 16.84 -15.98 6.63
C ARG A 38 15.63 -15.19 7.11
N PRO A 39 15.07 -15.55 8.28
CA PRO A 39 13.97 -14.80 8.86
C PRO A 39 14.42 -13.39 9.28
N ILE A 40 13.52 -12.43 9.13
CA ILE A 40 13.68 -11.07 9.66
C ILE A 40 13.26 -11.04 11.13
N ASP A 41 13.90 -10.16 11.91
CA ASP A 41 13.53 -9.89 13.28
C ASP A 41 12.40 -8.86 13.39
N ASP A 42 11.92 -8.61 14.61
CA ASP A 42 10.83 -7.66 14.87
C ASP A 42 11.19 -6.22 14.46
N ARG A 43 12.45 -5.80 14.59
CA ARG A 43 12.89 -4.45 14.21
C ARG A 43 12.82 -4.25 12.71
N LEU A 44 13.29 -5.22 11.95
CA LEU A 44 13.24 -5.19 10.49
C LEU A 44 11.80 -5.31 9.99
N ALA A 45 10.96 -6.11 10.65
CA ALA A 45 9.53 -6.20 10.35
C ALA A 45 8.81 -4.87 10.61
N LEU A 46 9.15 -4.15 11.68
CA LEU A 46 8.63 -2.80 11.95
C LEU A 46 9.08 -1.80 10.88
N LEU A 47 10.34 -1.84 10.49
CA LEU A 47 10.87 -1.02 9.40
C LEU A 47 10.11 -1.31 8.10
N ALA A 48 9.94 -2.59 7.75
CA ALA A 48 9.20 -3.01 6.56
C ALA A 48 7.74 -2.52 6.60
N THR A 49 7.06 -2.64 7.73
CA THR A 49 5.70 -2.15 7.91
C THR A 49 5.63 -0.64 7.71
N SER A 50 6.58 0.11 8.27
CA SER A 50 6.59 1.57 8.22
C SER A 50 6.66 2.12 6.80
N TYR A 51 7.64 1.69 5.99
CA TYR A 51 7.72 2.20 4.62
C TYR A 51 6.60 1.67 3.72
N ARG A 52 6.11 0.46 3.96
CA ARG A 52 4.94 -0.09 3.24
C ARG A 52 3.67 0.70 3.49
N ILE A 53 3.44 1.19 4.72
CA ILE A 53 2.33 2.09 5.04
C ILE A 53 2.42 3.36 4.19
N VAL A 54 3.57 4.02 4.16
CA VAL A 54 3.78 5.26 3.40
C VAL A 54 3.55 5.02 1.90
N ILE A 55 4.11 3.94 1.36
CA ILE A 55 3.95 3.58 -0.06
C ILE A 55 2.47 3.29 -0.38
N SER A 56 1.76 2.58 0.49
CA SER A 56 0.34 2.24 0.30
C SER A 56 -0.55 3.48 0.35
N ILE A 57 -0.27 4.44 1.24
CA ILE A 57 -0.95 5.74 1.26
C ILE A 57 -0.72 6.47 -0.08
N GLY A 58 0.50 6.48 -0.60
CA GLY A 58 0.83 7.04 -1.91
C GLY A 58 0.10 6.35 -3.07
N GLY A 59 0.03 5.03 -3.05
CA GLY A 59 -0.72 4.23 -4.04
C GLY A 59 -2.22 4.51 -3.99
N ALA A 60 -2.80 4.64 -2.81
CA ALA A 60 -4.20 4.98 -2.63
C ALA A 60 -4.52 6.41 -3.07
N TRP A 61 -3.62 7.35 -2.81
CA TRP A 61 -3.73 8.71 -3.34
C TRP A 61 -3.70 8.72 -4.88
N LEU A 62 -2.78 7.97 -5.47
CA LEU A 62 -2.69 7.83 -6.93
C LEU A 62 -3.97 7.21 -7.51
N THR A 63 -4.48 6.14 -6.90
CA THR A 63 -5.75 5.52 -7.29
C THR A 63 -6.89 6.53 -7.24
N ALA A 64 -7.01 7.31 -6.16
CA ALA A 64 -8.02 8.33 -6.02
C ALA A 64 -7.88 9.43 -7.08
N LYS A 65 -6.65 9.83 -7.42
CA LYS A 65 -6.36 10.84 -8.44
C LYS A 65 -6.75 10.38 -9.85
N LEU A 66 -6.53 9.11 -10.16
CA LEU A 66 -6.84 8.54 -11.49
C LEU A 66 -8.30 8.08 -11.62
N ALA A 67 -9.04 8.01 -10.52
CA ALA A 67 -10.43 7.57 -10.52
C ALA A 67 -11.32 8.51 -11.32
N PRO A 68 -12.16 7.98 -12.25
CA PRO A 68 -13.03 8.81 -13.08
C PRO A 68 -14.15 9.49 -12.29
N ALA A 69 -14.59 8.88 -11.19
CA ALA A 69 -15.62 9.38 -10.27
C ALA A 69 -15.43 8.75 -8.89
N ARG A 70 -15.95 9.42 -7.85
CA ARG A 70 -15.94 8.93 -6.46
C ARG A 70 -14.55 8.42 -6.00
N PRO A 71 -13.52 9.28 -5.94
CA PRO A 71 -12.13 8.90 -5.65
C PRO A 71 -11.96 8.04 -4.38
N MET A 72 -12.68 8.38 -3.30
CA MET A 72 -12.64 7.66 -2.04
C MET A 72 -13.10 6.20 -2.19
N LYS A 73 -14.12 5.92 -3.03
CA LYS A 73 -14.56 4.54 -3.29
C LYS A 73 -13.45 3.71 -3.91
N HIS A 74 -12.72 4.26 -4.87
CA HIS A 74 -11.63 3.56 -5.55
C HIS A 74 -10.44 3.33 -4.61
N ALA A 75 -10.12 4.30 -3.75
CA ALA A 75 -9.11 4.12 -2.70
C ALA A 75 -9.50 2.99 -1.72
N LEU A 76 -10.78 2.91 -1.30
CA LEU A 76 -11.25 1.83 -0.43
C LEU A 76 -11.29 0.47 -1.14
N ILE A 77 -11.64 0.42 -2.44
CA ILE A 77 -11.55 -0.81 -3.24
C ILE A 77 -10.10 -1.30 -3.28
N LEU A 78 -9.12 -0.39 -3.47
CA LEU A 78 -7.71 -0.75 -3.36
C LEU A 78 -7.37 -1.33 -1.99
N GLY A 79 -7.93 -0.78 -0.91
CA GLY A 79 -7.77 -1.32 0.45
C GLY A 79 -8.32 -2.73 0.60
N VAL A 80 -9.50 -3.01 0.04
CA VAL A 80 -10.10 -4.36 0.03
C VAL A 80 -9.24 -5.34 -0.77
N VAL A 81 -8.73 -4.93 -1.94
CA VAL A 81 -7.76 -5.73 -2.71
C VAL A 81 -6.52 -6.00 -1.89
N GLY A 82 -6.01 -4.99 -1.17
CA GLY A 82 -4.87 -5.13 -0.26
C GLY A 82 -5.11 -6.14 0.86
N VAL A 83 -6.32 -6.16 1.46
CA VAL A 83 -6.71 -7.18 2.45
C VAL A 83 -6.72 -8.57 1.83
N ALA A 84 -7.33 -8.73 0.66
CA ALA A 84 -7.39 -10.02 -0.03
C ALA A 84 -5.99 -10.57 -0.35
N LEU A 85 -5.12 -9.72 -0.91
CA LEU A 85 -3.71 -10.07 -1.16
C LEU A 85 -2.94 -10.35 0.14
N GLY A 86 -3.22 -9.60 1.20
CA GLY A 86 -2.66 -9.82 2.54
C GLY A 86 -3.04 -11.19 3.11
N ILE A 87 -4.30 -11.60 2.98
CA ILE A 87 -4.77 -12.93 3.40
C ILE A 87 -4.06 -14.04 2.62
N VAL A 88 -3.95 -13.88 1.29
CA VAL A 88 -3.18 -14.83 0.45
C VAL A 88 -1.73 -14.88 0.93
N GLY A 89 -1.10 -13.75 1.21
CA GLY A 89 0.25 -13.67 1.75
C GLY A 89 0.38 -14.38 3.11
N ILE A 90 -0.57 -14.19 4.02
CA ILE A 90 -0.60 -14.88 5.33
C ILE A 90 -0.62 -16.40 5.11
N VAL A 91 -1.56 -16.90 4.31
CA VAL A 91 -1.71 -18.33 4.06
C VAL A 91 -0.44 -18.93 3.41
N ALA A 92 0.11 -18.23 2.41
CA ALA A 92 1.29 -18.69 1.68
C ALA A 92 2.56 -18.73 2.53
N THR A 93 2.71 -17.79 3.48
CA THR A 93 3.95 -17.62 4.25
C THR A 93 3.88 -18.19 5.68
N TRP A 94 2.71 -18.62 6.14
CA TRP A 94 2.47 -19.02 7.54
C TRP A 94 3.45 -20.09 8.04
N ASN A 95 3.76 -21.07 7.22
CA ASN A 95 4.65 -22.19 7.55
C ASN A 95 6.12 -21.95 7.20
N LEU A 96 6.42 -20.89 6.45
CA LEU A 96 7.78 -20.62 5.98
C LEU A 96 8.70 -19.98 7.03
N ARG A 97 8.13 -19.50 8.16
CA ARG A 97 8.86 -18.87 9.28
C ARG A 97 9.85 -17.79 8.83
N LEU A 98 9.47 -16.99 7.85
CA LEU A 98 10.31 -15.93 7.28
C LEU A 98 10.47 -14.70 8.19
N GLY A 99 9.68 -14.64 9.29
CA GLY A 99 9.69 -13.55 10.25
C GLY A 99 8.58 -13.67 11.29
N PRO A 100 8.33 -12.60 12.06
CA PRO A 100 7.30 -12.58 13.07
C PRO A 100 5.90 -12.72 12.44
N ARG A 101 5.05 -13.54 13.04
CA ARG A 101 3.70 -13.84 12.53
C ARG A 101 2.78 -12.62 12.51
N TRP A 102 3.03 -11.62 13.36
CA TRP A 102 2.24 -10.38 13.40
C TRP A 102 2.42 -9.55 12.13
N TYR A 103 3.57 -9.65 11.47
CA TYR A 103 3.93 -8.81 10.33
C TYR A 103 2.95 -8.95 9.14
N PRO A 104 2.71 -10.13 8.55
CA PRO A 104 1.76 -10.25 7.45
C PRO A 104 0.31 -9.93 7.89
N VAL A 105 -0.04 -10.21 9.15
CA VAL A 105 -1.35 -9.85 9.70
C VAL A 105 -1.51 -8.33 9.80
N ALA A 106 -0.49 -7.64 10.29
CA ALA A 106 -0.48 -6.18 10.35
C ALA A 106 -0.66 -5.54 8.98
N LEU A 107 0.02 -6.05 7.94
CA LEU A 107 -0.12 -5.55 6.57
C LEU A 107 -1.56 -5.71 6.04
N ALA A 108 -2.20 -6.84 6.32
CA ALA A 108 -3.59 -7.07 5.92
C ALA A 108 -4.56 -6.15 6.66
N VAL A 109 -4.42 -6.03 7.98
CA VAL A 109 -5.31 -5.18 8.82
C VAL A 109 -5.16 -3.70 8.48
N LEU A 110 -3.94 -3.25 8.22
CA LEU A 110 -3.65 -1.84 7.91
C LEU A 110 -4.04 -1.43 6.48
N ALA A 111 -4.32 -2.38 5.59
CA ALA A 111 -4.58 -2.09 4.18
C ALA A 111 -5.75 -1.10 3.98
N ILE A 112 -6.85 -1.25 4.69
CA ILE A 112 -8.00 -0.35 4.59
C ILE A 112 -7.72 1.02 5.20
N PRO A 113 -7.24 1.14 6.46
CA PRO A 113 -6.93 2.44 7.06
C PRO A 113 -5.98 3.30 6.24
N GLN A 114 -4.89 2.72 5.75
CA GLN A 114 -3.91 3.47 4.95
C GLN A 114 -4.46 3.90 3.58
N CYS A 115 -5.30 3.09 2.95
CA CYS A 115 -5.97 3.46 1.71
C CYS A 115 -7.03 4.56 1.93
N TRP A 116 -7.73 4.53 3.06
CA TRP A 116 -8.63 5.61 3.46
C TRP A 116 -7.86 6.93 3.66
N ILE A 117 -6.71 6.91 4.32
CA ILE A 117 -5.85 8.10 4.50
C ILE A 117 -5.42 8.65 3.14
N GLY A 118 -4.95 7.81 2.21
CA GLY A 118 -4.56 8.23 0.86
C GLY A 118 -5.70 8.90 0.10
N GLY A 119 -6.90 8.33 0.16
CA GLY A 119 -8.11 8.91 -0.42
C GLY A 119 -8.50 10.25 0.21
N ARG A 120 -8.36 10.39 1.54
CA ARG A 120 -8.62 11.65 2.27
C ARG A 120 -7.64 12.75 1.89
N ILE A 121 -6.35 12.42 1.75
CA ILE A 121 -5.33 13.39 1.30
C ILE A 121 -5.68 13.94 -0.08
N HIS A 122 -6.13 13.08 -0.99
CA HIS A 122 -6.57 13.52 -2.32
C HIS A 122 -7.77 14.48 -2.24
N ALA A 123 -8.80 14.12 -1.48
CA ALA A 123 -9.99 14.95 -1.30
C ALA A 123 -9.66 16.32 -0.68
N TRP A 124 -8.78 16.34 0.32
CA TRP A 124 -8.38 17.59 0.99
C TRP A 124 -7.58 18.53 0.07
N ARG A 125 -6.69 18.00 -0.78
CA ARG A 125 -5.96 18.80 -1.77
C ARG A 125 -6.91 19.42 -2.80
N GLY A 126 -7.87 18.66 -3.32
CA GLY A 126 -8.86 19.17 -4.27
C GLY A 126 -9.70 20.33 -3.71
N THR A 127 -10.09 20.27 -2.44
CA THR A 127 -10.83 21.37 -1.78
C THR A 127 -9.96 22.62 -1.58
N ARG A 128 -8.67 22.46 -1.33
CA ARG A 128 -7.73 23.56 -1.13
C ARG A 128 -7.45 24.29 -2.44
N GLU A 129 -7.20 23.57 -3.52
CA GLU A 129 -6.99 24.14 -4.86
C GLU A 129 -8.22 24.87 -5.36
N GLY A 130 -9.41 24.30 -5.19
CA GLY A 130 -10.68 24.98 -5.54
C GLY A 130 -10.95 26.25 -4.74
N ARG A 131 -10.46 26.36 -3.52
CA ARG A 131 -10.59 27.55 -2.68
C ARG A 131 -9.61 28.65 -3.10
N LEU A 132 -8.37 28.28 -3.46
CA LEU A 132 -7.38 29.22 -3.96
C LEU A 132 -7.72 29.77 -5.35
N ALA A 133 -8.37 28.99 -6.20
CA ALA A 133 -8.81 29.41 -7.53
C ALA A 133 -9.98 30.41 -7.49
N ARG A 134 -10.69 30.53 -6.35
CA ARG A 134 -11.82 31.48 -6.14
C ARG A 134 -11.43 32.74 -5.35
N ALA A 135 -10.22 32.78 -4.85
CA ALA A 135 -9.68 33.94 -4.15
C ALA A 135 -8.88 34.87 -5.08
#